data_e680c402d5404c53a70587d42d10c0a6
#
_entry.id   e680c402d5404c53a70587d42d10c0a6
#
_cell.length_a   1.000
_cell.length_b   1.000
_cell.length_c   1.000
_cell.angle_alpha   90.00
_cell.angle_beta   90.00
_cell.angle_gamma   90.00
#
_symmetry.space_group_name_H-M   'P 1'
#
loop_
_entity.id
_entity.type
_entity.pdbx_description
1 polymer ?
#
loop_
_entity_poly.entity_id
_entity_poly.type
_entity_poly.pdbx_seq_one_letter_code
_entity_poly.pdbx_strand_id
1 'polypeptide(L)'
;VSSFNYNQFFNPWLQATEPYQAGKTFEYVMKVYGYSRDQILRLAGNETTLGFSPLALKSAQEALPSSNFYDEPHSEFLIKALEDHFASEGIDMSRLGMVVGTGMDSVIEHCLINFTTANDSIINLPPTFIYYDFSARRRGLEIINVNREPVIQDGLCSFKVSMDKILGAIKPNTKMLFLCSPNNPDGSIIELDFIENLAQILLEKNILLFVDHAYIEFCSRSSYDARQIIHKFPNMIIGYTFSKAYALAGFRVGYGLMHKELKDKYLSLNTPFLCSRPSLAAAQSALKDKEHLQKILDNNDRNRPLLIKGLQDLGYKVYQSYSNFVLTEHPSKSSNDLVEHLMSRGIIIRAIKTVNPKTARITVGTDSELARVLLELKI
;
A
#
# COMPACT_ATOMS: atom_id res chain seq x y z
N VAL A 1 16.00 -21.33 -40.94
CA VAL A 1 15.66 -21.49 -39.53
C VAL A 1 14.34 -20.75 -39.34
N SER A 2 13.24 -21.45 -39.12
CA SER A 2 11.95 -20.84 -38.82
C SER A 2 12.12 -20.01 -37.55
N SER A 3 11.81 -18.69 -37.57
CA SER A 3 11.88 -17.84 -36.41
C SER A 3 10.83 -18.30 -35.38
N PHE A 4 11.27 -18.67 -34.20
CA PHE A 4 10.37 -19.06 -33.11
C PHE A 4 9.49 -17.85 -32.73
N ASN A 5 8.18 -18.03 -32.77
CA ASN A 5 7.24 -16.96 -32.49
C ASN A 5 6.87 -16.92 -30.99
N TYR A 6 7.54 -16.07 -30.23
CA TYR A 6 7.28 -15.92 -28.79
C TYR A 6 5.88 -15.39 -28.46
N ASN A 7 5.25 -14.62 -29.35
CA ASN A 7 3.95 -13.99 -29.08
C ASN A 7 2.82 -15.03 -28.92
N GLN A 8 2.94 -16.22 -29.51
CA GLN A 8 1.94 -17.28 -29.35
C GLN A 8 1.88 -17.86 -27.90
N PHE A 9 2.92 -17.61 -27.09
CA PHE A 9 2.98 -18.04 -25.68
C PHE A 9 2.53 -16.96 -24.70
N PHE A 10 2.26 -15.75 -25.19
CA PHE A 10 1.77 -14.65 -24.38
C PHE A 10 0.27 -14.80 -24.19
N ASN A 11 -0.20 -14.70 -22.93
CA ASN A 11 -1.63 -14.69 -22.68
C ASN A 11 -2.29 -13.52 -23.39
N PRO A 12 -3.41 -13.74 -24.13
CA PRO A 12 -4.02 -12.71 -24.96
C PRO A 12 -4.36 -11.41 -24.21
N TRP A 13 -4.80 -11.52 -22.94
CA TRP A 13 -5.13 -10.37 -22.11
C TRP A 13 -3.90 -9.56 -21.63
N LEU A 14 -2.69 -10.09 -21.76
CA LEU A 14 -1.45 -9.37 -21.42
C LEU A 14 -0.90 -8.53 -22.55
N GLN A 15 -1.32 -8.76 -23.80
CA GLN A 15 -0.78 -8.07 -24.98
C GLN A 15 -0.98 -6.56 -24.94
N ALA A 16 -2.07 -6.08 -24.32
CA ALA A 16 -2.38 -4.65 -24.16
C ALA A 16 -1.99 -4.10 -22.77
N THR A 17 -1.26 -4.87 -21.94
CA THR A 17 -0.92 -4.44 -20.59
C THR A 17 0.42 -3.71 -20.59
N GLU A 18 0.41 -2.43 -20.21
CA GLU A 18 1.63 -1.66 -20.04
C GLU A 18 2.45 -2.20 -18.85
N PRO A 19 3.77 -2.32 -19.00
CA PRO A 19 4.64 -2.71 -17.89
C PRO A 19 4.53 -1.75 -16.71
N TYR A 20 4.61 -2.29 -15.50
CA TYR A 20 4.69 -1.47 -14.30
C TYR A 20 5.91 -0.55 -14.35
N GLN A 21 5.68 0.77 -14.30
CA GLN A 21 6.75 1.75 -14.28
C GLN A 21 7.15 2.06 -12.83
N ALA A 22 8.29 1.52 -12.41
CA ALA A 22 8.89 1.86 -11.12
C ALA A 22 9.29 3.34 -11.07
N GLY A 23 9.35 3.90 -9.86
CA GLY A 23 9.93 5.22 -9.64
C GLY A 23 11.44 5.25 -9.94
N LYS A 24 12.00 6.44 -10.09
CA LYS A 24 13.45 6.62 -10.27
C LYS A 24 14.20 6.17 -9.00
N THR A 25 15.37 5.58 -9.20
CA THR A 25 16.23 5.05 -8.13
C THR A 25 17.34 6.03 -7.75
N PHE A 26 18.00 5.77 -6.63
CA PHE A 26 19.21 6.50 -6.25
C PHE A 26 20.28 6.43 -7.35
N GLU A 27 20.52 5.22 -7.89
CA GLU A 27 21.53 4.95 -8.90
C GLU A 27 21.27 5.76 -10.19
N TYR A 28 20.00 5.94 -10.55
CA TYR A 28 19.64 6.79 -11.68
C TYR A 28 20.06 8.24 -11.44
N VAL A 29 19.73 8.82 -10.27
CA VAL A 29 20.06 10.21 -9.95
C VAL A 29 21.57 10.42 -9.80
N MET A 30 22.27 9.48 -9.15
CA MET A 30 23.73 9.47 -9.06
C MET A 30 24.38 9.51 -10.44
N LYS A 31 23.90 8.65 -11.36
CA LYS A 31 24.44 8.54 -12.73
C LYS A 31 24.17 9.77 -13.59
N VAL A 32 22.96 10.34 -13.51
CA VAL A 32 22.51 11.39 -14.42
C VAL A 32 22.93 12.78 -13.94
N TYR A 33 22.90 13.02 -12.62
CA TYR A 33 23.12 14.34 -12.04
C TYR A 33 24.41 14.46 -11.21
N GLY A 34 25.15 13.35 -11.00
CA GLY A 34 26.45 13.37 -10.32
C GLY A 34 26.40 13.49 -8.80
N TYR A 35 25.23 13.34 -8.18
CA TYR A 35 25.10 13.35 -6.71
C TYR A 35 25.67 12.08 -6.08
N SER A 36 26.25 12.19 -4.89
CA SER A 36 26.47 11.02 -4.01
C SER A 36 25.17 10.58 -3.35
N ARG A 37 25.11 9.33 -2.87
CA ARG A 37 23.89 8.75 -2.31
C ARG A 37 23.34 9.55 -1.12
N ASP A 38 24.22 10.04 -0.25
CA ASP A 38 23.88 10.84 0.94
C ASP A 38 23.31 12.24 0.61
N GLN A 39 23.58 12.74 -0.59
CA GLN A 39 23.02 14.00 -1.09
C GLN A 39 21.61 13.85 -1.67
N ILE A 40 21.18 12.62 -1.95
CA ILE A 40 19.89 12.34 -2.59
C ILE A 40 18.81 12.10 -1.53
N LEU A 41 17.75 12.89 -1.62
CA LEU A 41 16.54 12.72 -0.84
C LEU A 41 15.49 11.96 -1.66
N ARG A 42 15.05 10.79 -1.18
CA ARG A 42 14.05 9.97 -1.88
C ARG A 42 12.72 9.96 -1.13
N LEU A 43 11.76 10.73 -1.65
CA LEU A 43 10.41 10.90 -1.11
C LEU A 43 9.33 10.40 -2.11
N ALA A 44 9.61 9.34 -2.84
CA ALA A 44 8.77 8.83 -3.94
C ALA A 44 7.98 7.57 -3.60
N GLY A 45 8.46 6.74 -2.67
CA GLY A 45 7.96 5.38 -2.42
C GLY A 45 7.09 5.23 -1.18
N ASN A 46 6.76 6.33 -0.49
CA ASN A 46 6.09 6.28 0.81
C ASN A 46 6.90 5.43 1.83
N GLU A 47 8.22 5.53 1.74
CA GLU A 47 9.19 4.92 2.65
C GLU A 47 9.62 5.97 3.67
N THR A 48 9.81 5.60 4.93
CA THR A 48 10.35 6.53 5.92
C THR A 48 11.86 6.73 5.70
N THR A 49 12.33 7.95 5.92
CA THR A 49 13.75 8.30 5.87
C THR A 49 14.44 8.15 7.22
N LEU A 50 13.69 7.86 8.29
CA LEU A 50 14.23 7.63 9.64
C LEU A 50 14.94 6.27 9.79
N GLY A 51 14.93 5.43 8.74
CA GLY A 51 15.45 4.08 8.80
C GLY A 51 14.51 3.12 9.55
N PHE A 52 14.91 1.88 9.66
CA PHE A 52 14.17 0.83 10.36
C PHE A 52 14.71 0.57 11.76
N SER A 53 13.94 -0.12 12.57
CA SER A 53 14.24 -0.44 13.97
C SER A 53 15.64 -1.05 14.15
N PRO A 54 16.46 -0.56 15.09
CA PRO A 54 17.73 -1.22 15.46
C PRO A 54 17.54 -2.66 15.92
N LEU A 55 16.42 -2.99 16.59
CA LEU A 55 16.10 -4.36 17.01
C LEU A 55 15.81 -5.22 15.77
N ALA A 56 15.12 -4.70 14.78
CA ALA A 56 14.88 -5.41 13.52
C ALA A 56 16.18 -5.68 12.75
N LEU A 57 17.10 -4.70 12.70
CA LEU A 57 18.42 -4.88 12.10
C LEU A 57 19.21 -6.00 12.78
N LYS A 58 19.30 -5.95 14.11
CA LYS A 58 20.02 -6.94 14.90
C LYS A 58 19.45 -8.35 14.64
N SER A 59 18.14 -8.52 14.74
CA SER A 59 17.51 -9.83 14.52
C SER A 59 17.68 -10.35 13.10
N ALA A 60 17.64 -9.48 12.09
CA ALA A 60 17.94 -9.89 10.73
C ALA A 60 19.38 -10.37 10.57
N GLN A 61 20.36 -9.67 11.18
CA GLN A 61 21.77 -10.05 11.15
C GLN A 61 22.02 -11.39 11.86
N GLU A 62 21.38 -11.61 13.01
CA GLU A 62 21.46 -12.87 13.76
C GLU A 62 20.84 -14.06 13.01
N ALA A 63 19.84 -13.81 12.16
CA ALA A 63 19.21 -14.83 11.34
C ALA A 63 19.99 -15.21 10.07
N LEU A 64 20.92 -14.36 9.60
CA LEU A 64 21.68 -14.58 8.35
C LEU A 64 22.47 -15.91 8.33
N PRO A 65 23.19 -16.32 9.40
CA PRO A 65 23.98 -17.57 9.38
C PRO A 65 23.15 -18.84 9.15
N SER A 66 21.84 -18.79 9.41
CA SER A 66 20.90 -19.91 9.22
C SER A 66 20.13 -19.85 7.91
N SER A 67 20.45 -18.89 7.01
CA SER A 67 19.69 -18.67 5.77
C SER A 67 19.93 -19.74 4.69
N ASN A 68 20.80 -20.70 4.93
CA ASN A 68 20.94 -21.91 4.11
C ASN A 68 19.82 -22.94 4.33
N PHE A 69 18.95 -22.73 5.33
CA PHE A 69 17.77 -23.54 5.59
C PHE A 69 16.50 -22.75 5.33
N TYR A 70 15.46 -23.42 4.84
CA TYR A 70 14.12 -22.85 4.82
C TYR A 70 13.64 -22.54 6.24
N ASP A 71 12.76 -21.57 6.37
CA ASP A 71 12.01 -21.32 7.59
C ASP A 71 10.76 -22.20 7.65
N GLU A 72 9.80 -21.90 8.51
CA GLU A 72 8.52 -22.57 8.52
C GLU A 72 7.71 -22.29 7.25
N PRO A 73 6.98 -23.28 6.70
CA PRO A 73 6.30 -23.16 5.41
C PRO A 73 5.38 -21.94 5.30
N HIS A 74 4.68 -21.60 6.37
CA HIS A 74 3.68 -20.52 6.40
C HIS A 74 4.03 -19.39 7.38
N SER A 75 5.28 -19.33 7.87
CA SER A 75 5.76 -18.26 8.78
C SER A 75 5.03 -18.24 10.13
N GLU A 76 4.79 -19.42 10.72
CA GLU A 76 3.97 -19.63 11.93
C GLU A 76 4.44 -18.79 13.13
N PHE A 77 5.76 -18.61 13.31
CA PHE A 77 6.28 -17.76 14.38
C PHE A 77 5.91 -16.28 14.21
N LEU A 78 5.94 -15.75 12.99
CA LEU A 78 5.49 -14.38 12.75
C LEU A 78 3.96 -14.28 12.89
N ILE A 79 3.21 -15.26 12.39
CA ILE A 79 1.75 -15.32 12.56
C ILE A 79 1.40 -15.30 14.04
N LYS A 80 2.05 -16.13 14.87
CA LYS A 80 1.81 -16.14 16.30
C LYS A 80 2.11 -14.78 16.96
N ALA A 81 3.21 -14.14 16.57
CA ALA A 81 3.56 -12.82 17.09
C ALA A 81 2.53 -11.75 16.70
N LEU A 82 1.97 -11.81 15.48
CA LEU A 82 0.91 -10.93 15.01
C LEU A 82 -0.40 -11.19 15.74
N GLU A 83 -0.79 -12.45 15.92
CA GLU A 83 -2.00 -12.83 16.68
C GLU A 83 -1.93 -12.32 18.12
N ASP A 84 -0.78 -12.49 18.80
CA ASP A 84 -0.55 -11.99 20.14
C ASP A 84 -0.60 -10.45 20.19
N HIS A 85 -0.03 -9.79 19.19
CA HIS A 85 -0.09 -8.33 19.08
C HIS A 85 -1.54 -7.84 18.92
N PHE A 86 -2.32 -8.40 18.00
CA PHE A 86 -3.72 -8.01 17.80
C PHE A 86 -4.60 -8.33 19.02
N ALA A 87 -4.38 -9.47 19.66
CA ALA A 87 -5.07 -9.81 20.91
C ALA A 87 -4.73 -8.81 22.03
N SER A 88 -3.49 -8.34 22.12
CA SER A 88 -3.07 -7.31 23.09
C SER A 88 -3.73 -5.94 22.83
N GLU A 89 -4.21 -5.69 21.61
CA GLU A 89 -4.98 -4.50 21.22
C GLU A 89 -6.50 -4.71 21.35
N GLY A 90 -6.94 -5.84 21.92
CA GLY A 90 -8.36 -6.14 22.18
C GLY A 90 -9.12 -6.75 21.01
N ILE A 91 -8.43 -7.20 19.98
CA ILE A 91 -9.07 -7.89 18.84
C ILE A 91 -9.31 -9.37 19.21
N ASP A 92 -10.56 -9.81 19.11
CA ASP A 92 -10.92 -11.23 19.31
C ASP A 92 -10.45 -12.10 18.15
N MET A 93 -9.36 -12.83 18.37
CA MET A 93 -8.74 -13.74 17.40
C MET A 93 -9.42 -15.12 17.33
N SER A 94 -10.46 -15.40 18.14
CA SER A 94 -11.06 -16.75 18.24
C SER A 94 -11.57 -17.32 16.92
N ARG A 95 -12.08 -16.47 16.03
CA ARG A 95 -12.59 -16.80 14.70
C ARG A 95 -11.73 -16.29 13.55
N LEU A 96 -10.65 -15.59 13.86
CA LEU A 96 -9.77 -14.96 12.89
C LEU A 96 -8.45 -15.73 12.74
N GLY A 97 -7.81 -15.59 11.61
CA GLY A 97 -6.50 -16.13 11.32
C GLY A 97 -5.70 -15.21 10.41
N MET A 98 -4.40 -15.41 10.40
CA MET A 98 -3.49 -14.59 9.63
C MET A 98 -2.74 -15.40 8.59
N VAL A 99 -2.34 -14.71 7.51
CA VAL A 99 -1.47 -15.20 6.45
C VAL A 99 -0.33 -14.22 6.26
N VAL A 100 0.87 -14.72 5.95
CA VAL A 100 2.06 -13.90 5.70
C VAL A 100 2.50 -14.09 4.25
N GLY A 101 2.98 -13.02 3.63
CA GLY A 101 3.45 -13.04 2.25
C GLY A 101 4.63 -12.10 1.99
N THR A 102 5.23 -12.23 0.82
CA THR A 102 6.34 -11.39 0.34
C THR A 102 5.83 -9.99 0.01
N GLY A 103 5.58 -9.18 1.04
CA GLY A 103 4.81 -7.95 0.99
C GLY A 103 3.30 -8.22 0.88
N MET A 104 2.49 -7.19 1.10
CA MET A 104 1.05 -7.28 0.90
C MET A 104 0.68 -7.58 -0.56
N ASP A 105 1.54 -7.22 -1.50
CA ASP A 105 1.37 -7.52 -2.93
C ASP A 105 1.12 -9.01 -3.17
N SER A 106 1.88 -9.90 -2.51
CA SER A 106 1.67 -11.35 -2.64
C SER A 106 0.38 -11.83 -1.96
N VAL A 107 -0.06 -11.18 -0.90
CA VAL A 107 -1.37 -11.49 -0.29
C VAL A 107 -2.50 -11.17 -1.26
N ILE A 108 -2.44 -10.02 -1.93
CA ILE A 108 -3.39 -9.63 -2.99
C ILE A 108 -3.38 -10.65 -4.14
N GLU A 109 -2.18 -10.99 -4.64
CA GLU A 109 -2.02 -11.97 -5.72
C GLU A 109 -2.63 -13.32 -5.35
N HIS A 110 -2.33 -13.85 -4.16
CA HIS A 110 -2.85 -15.14 -3.73
C HIS A 110 -4.37 -15.10 -3.47
N CYS A 111 -4.92 -13.98 -3.01
CA CYS A 111 -6.39 -13.83 -2.94
C CYS A 111 -7.01 -13.94 -4.34
N LEU A 112 -6.45 -13.27 -5.33
CA LEU A 112 -6.93 -13.37 -6.70
C LEU A 112 -6.72 -14.77 -7.30
N ILE A 113 -5.57 -15.42 -7.05
CA ILE A 113 -5.28 -16.77 -7.51
C ILE A 113 -6.27 -17.77 -6.94
N ASN A 114 -6.54 -17.70 -5.65
CA ASN A 114 -7.28 -18.74 -4.94
C ASN A 114 -8.80 -18.56 -5.03
N PHE A 115 -9.27 -17.31 -5.20
CA PHE A 115 -10.70 -17.00 -5.08
C PHE A 115 -11.36 -16.49 -6.36
N THR A 116 -10.61 -16.40 -7.47
CA THR A 116 -11.15 -15.94 -8.76
C THR A 116 -10.69 -16.80 -9.93
N THR A 117 -11.48 -16.76 -11.01
CA THR A 117 -11.17 -17.36 -12.32
C THR A 117 -11.17 -16.26 -13.40
N ALA A 118 -10.64 -16.55 -14.60
CA ALA A 118 -10.61 -15.57 -15.70
C ALA A 118 -12.00 -15.09 -16.18
N ASN A 119 -13.08 -15.76 -15.78
CA ASN A 119 -14.45 -15.35 -16.10
C ASN A 119 -15.08 -14.44 -15.03
N ASP A 120 -14.37 -14.21 -13.93
CA ASP A 120 -14.85 -13.38 -12.83
C ASP A 120 -14.44 -11.91 -13.02
N SER A 121 -15.09 -11.04 -12.29
CA SER A 121 -14.76 -9.62 -12.24
C SER A 121 -14.40 -9.17 -10.83
N ILE A 122 -13.60 -8.09 -10.78
CA ILE A 122 -13.34 -7.34 -9.56
C ILE A 122 -13.86 -5.91 -9.68
N ILE A 123 -14.24 -5.31 -8.56
CA ILE A 123 -14.50 -3.87 -8.48
C ILE A 123 -13.24 -3.17 -7.94
N ASN A 124 -12.77 -2.20 -8.69
CA ASN A 124 -11.66 -1.32 -8.35
C ASN A 124 -12.16 0.12 -8.21
N LEU A 125 -11.60 0.91 -7.29
CA LEU A 125 -12.06 2.26 -6.95
C LEU A 125 -11.01 3.35 -7.27
N PRO A 126 -10.69 3.59 -8.56
CA PRO A 126 -9.68 4.58 -8.94
C PRO A 126 -10.15 6.04 -8.65
N PRO A 127 -9.19 6.98 -8.46
CA PRO A 127 -7.76 6.72 -8.35
C PRO A 127 -7.42 5.98 -7.05
N THR A 128 -6.72 4.86 -7.17
CA THR A 128 -6.31 4.02 -6.05
C THR A 128 -4.98 3.31 -6.36
N PHE A 129 -4.54 2.39 -5.51
CA PHE A 129 -3.31 1.67 -5.71
C PHE A 129 -3.37 0.82 -6.99
N ILE A 130 -2.46 1.10 -7.92
CA ILE A 130 -2.46 0.53 -9.28
C ILE A 130 -2.28 -1.00 -9.31
N TYR A 131 -1.76 -1.57 -8.22
CA TYR A 131 -1.45 -3.00 -8.18
C TYR A 131 -2.69 -3.90 -8.25
N TYR A 132 -3.85 -3.44 -7.80
CA TYR A 132 -5.10 -4.21 -7.92
C TYR A 132 -5.46 -4.42 -9.39
N ASP A 133 -5.42 -3.35 -10.19
CA ASP A 133 -5.64 -3.40 -11.64
C ASP A 133 -4.59 -4.28 -12.33
N PHE A 134 -3.31 -4.06 -12.00
CA PHE A 134 -2.20 -4.83 -12.58
C PHE A 134 -2.33 -6.33 -12.30
N SER A 135 -2.60 -6.73 -11.05
CA SER A 135 -2.74 -8.13 -10.65
C SER A 135 -3.96 -8.80 -11.29
N ALA A 136 -5.10 -8.07 -11.34
CA ALA A 136 -6.31 -8.57 -11.97
C ALA A 136 -6.12 -8.79 -13.49
N ARG A 137 -5.48 -7.86 -14.19
CA ARG A 137 -5.14 -8.01 -15.62
C ARG A 137 -4.27 -9.22 -15.88
N ARG A 138 -3.25 -9.47 -15.04
CA ARG A 138 -2.37 -10.64 -15.18
C ARG A 138 -3.13 -11.97 -15.10
N ARG A 139 -4.30 -11.96 -14.50
CA ARG A 139 -5.18 -13.13 -14.36
C ARG A 139 -6.31 -13.19 -15.39
N GLY A 140 -6.42 -12.20 -16.26
CA GLY A 140 -7.50 -12.11 -17.26
C GLY A 140 -8.85 -11.78 -16.65
N LEU A 141 -8.89 -11.18 -15.45
CA LEU A 141 -10.12 -10.77 -14.79
C LEU A 141 -10.72 -9.54 -15.46
N GLU A 142 -12.02 -9.47 -15.49
CA GLU A 142 -12.72 -8.23 -15.81
C GLU A 142 -12.56 -7.22 -14.67
N ILE A 143 -12.18 -5.98 -15.00
CA ILE A 143 -12.01 -4.91 -14.02
C ILE A 143 -13.13 -3.89 -14.19
N ILE A 144 -13.99 -3.79 -13.18
CA ILE A 144 -15.05 -2.82 -13.12
C ILE A 144 -14.56 -1.62 -12.31
N ASN A 145 -14.27 -0.52 -13.00
CA ASN A 145 -13.81 0.71 -12.36
C ASN A 145 -14.99 1.56 -11.92
N VAL A 146 -15.11 1.80 -10.61
CA VAL A 146 -16.02 2.77 -9.99
C VAL A 146 -15.18 3.93 -9.47
N ASN A 147 -15.13 5.01 -10.24
CA ASN A 147 -14.29 6.15 -9.91
C ASN A 147 -14.72 6.83 -8.62
N ARG A 148 -13.73 7.11 -7.75
CA ARG A 148 -13.91 8.00 -6.60
C ARG A 148 -14.27 9.40 -7.07
N GLU A 149 -15.07 10.10 -6.30
CA GLU A 149 -15.57 11.45 -6.62
C GLU A 149 -14.67 12.51 -5.97
N PRO A 150 -14.16 13.47 -6.75
CA PRO A 150 -13.38 14.56 -6.18
C PRO A 150 -14.29 15.47 -5.34
N VAL A 151 -13.81 15.84 -4.16
CA VAL A 151 -14.47 16.76 -3.25
C VAL A 151 -13.47 17.79 -2.72
N ILE A 152 -13.97 18.95 -2.29
CA ILE A 152 -13.16 19.96 -1.60
C ILE A 152 -13.83 20.21 -0.23
N GLN A 153 -13.03 20.11 0.81
CA GLN A 153 -13.43 20.39 2.18
C GLN A 153 -12.33 21.17 2.89
N ASP A 154 -12.66 22.27 3.54
CA ASP A 154 -11.75 23.14 4.28
C ASP A 154 -10.51 23.58 3.44
N GLY A 155 -10.73 23.84 2.15
CA GLY A 155 -9.68 24.25 1.20
C GLY A 155 -8.73 23.14 0.75
N LEU A 156 -8.97 21.90 1.16
CA LEU A 156 -8.23 20.71 0.74
C LEU A 156 -9.06 19.83 -0.21
N CYS A 157 -8.39 19.24 -1.19
CA CYS A 157 -9.02 18.26 -2.06
C CYS A 157 -9.04 16.88 -1.38
N SER A 158 -9.97 16.04 -1.79
CA SER A 158 -10.05 14.64 -1.36
C SER A 158 -10.85 13.85 -2.39
N PHE A 159 -10.90 12.53 -2.22
CA PHE A 159 -11.75 11.65 -3.01
C PHE A 159 -12.72 10.89 -2.10
N LYS A 160 -14.01 10.85 -2.49
CA LYS A 160 -15.04 10.07 -1.80
C LYS A 160 -15.46 8.86 -2.63
N VAL A 161 -15.90 7.83 -1.96
CA VAL A 161 -16.49 6.62 -2.55
C VAL A 161 -18.03 6.73 -2.44
N SER A 162 -18.72 6.36 -3.51
CA SER A 162 -20.20 6.35 -3.56
C SER A 162 -20.70 4.92 -3.42
N MET A 163 -21.52 4.65 -2.40
CA MET A 163 -22.15 3.35 -2.19
C MET A 163 -23.04 2.99 -3.38
N ASP A 164 -23.89 3.90 -3.83
CA ASP A 164 -24.83 3.65 -4.93
C ASP A 164 -24.12 3.28 -6.23
N LYS A 165 -23.00 3.97 -6.54
CA LYS A 165 -22.18 3.64 -7.70
C LYS A 165 -21.53 2.27 -7.61
N ILE A 166 -21.06 1.88 -6.41
CA ILE A 166 -20.52 0.54 -6.18
C ILE A 166 -21.61 -0.50 -6.41
N LEU A 167 -22.77 -0.33 -5.78
CA LEU A 167 -23.85 -1.31 -5.86
C LEU A 167 -24.39 -1.44 -7.27
N GLY A 168 -24.51 -0.33 -8.01
CA GLY A 168 -24.94 -0.32 -9.41
C GLY A 168 -23.92 -0.96 -10.38
N ALA A 169 -22.67 -1.11 -9.95
CA ALA A 169 -21.60 -1.72 -10.75
C ALA A 169 -21.43 -3.24 -10.54
N ILE A 170 -22.08 -3.81 -9.51
CA ILE A 170 -21.98 -5.24 -9.21
C ILE A 170 -22.61 -6.06 -10.34
N LYS A 171 -21.84 -7.02 -10.86
CA LYS A 171 -22.27 -7.99 -11.87
C LYS A 171 -22.44 -9.39 -11.25
N PRO A 172 -23.16 -10.31 -11.92
CA PRO A 172 -23.30 -11.68 -11.42
C PRO A 172 -21.98 -12.44 -11.24
N ASN A 173 -20.94 -12.06 -12.01
CA ASN A 173 -19.60 -12.63 -11.93
C ASN A 173 -18.63 -11.81 -11.05
N THR A 174 -19.10 -10.83 -10.31
CA THR A 174 -18.25 -10.05 -9.38
C THR A 174 -17.88 -10.92 -8.18
N LYS A 175 -16.58 -11.06 -7.91
CA LYS A 175 -16.05 -11.90 -6.80
C LYS A 175 -15.37 -11.12 -5.70
N MET A 176 -14.77 -9.98 -6.01
CA MET A 176 -14.00 -9.23 -5.03
C MET A 176 -14.09 -7.71 -5.29
N LEU A 177 -14.07 -6.95 -4.19
CA LEU A 177 -13.92 -5.50 -4.21
C LEU A 177 -12.68 -5.11 -3.42
N PHE A 178 -11.83 -4.23 -3.99
CA PHE A 178 -10.67 -3.65 -3.31
C PHE A 178 -10.97 -2.25 -2.80
N LEU A 179 -10.76 -2.04 -1.49
CA LEU A 179 -11.00 -0.79 -0.79
C LEU A 179 -9.72 -0.36 -0.06
N CYS A 180 -9.03 0.65 -0.57
CA CYS A 180 -7.84 1.22 0.08
C CYS A 180 -8.23 2.35 1.04
N SER A 181 -7.87 2.22 2.31
CA SER A 181 -8.11 3.22 3.36
C SER A 181 -7.06 3.13 4.47
N PRO A 182 -6.23 4.14 4.68
CA PRO A 182 -6.05 5.36 3.87
C PRO A 182 -5.64 5.08 2.43
N ASN A 183 -6.21 5.84 1.47
CA ASN A 183 -6.04 5.57 0.05
C ASN A 183 -4.69 6.05 -0.50
N ASN A 184 -4.15 5.30 -1.42
CA ASN A 184 -3.01 5.71 -2.24
C ASN A 184 -3.52 5.95 -3.67
N PRO A 185 -3.48 7.22 -4.22
CA PRO A 185 -2.42 8.19 -3.93
C PRO A 185 -2.76 9.42 -3.09
N ASP A 186 -4.00 9.64 -2.66
CA ASP A 186 -4.41 10.91 -2.04
C ASP A 186 -4.36 10.92 -0.51
N GLY A 187 -4.36 9.74 0.14
CA GLY A 187 -4.35 9.61 1.59
C GLY A 187 -5.72 9.77 2.24
N SER A 188 -6.83 9.79 1.46
CA SER A 188 -8.18 9.86 2.00
C SER A 188 -8.55 8.60 2.77
N ILE A 189 -9.44 8.76 3.76
CA ILE A 189 -9.97 7.66 4.58
C ILE A 189 -11.44 7.42 4.30
N ILE A 190 -11.90 6.23 4.68
CA ILE A 190 -13.29 5.81 4.60
C ILE A 190 -13.75 5.50 6.01
N GLU A 191 -14.90 6.06 6.40
CA GLU A 191 -15.50 5.87 7.72
C GLU A 191 -15.85 4.39 7.95
N LEU A 192 -15.70 3.93 9.19
CA LEU A 192 -15.91 2.54 9.56
C LEU A 192 -17.35 2.08 9.27
N ASP A 193 -18.35 2.94 9.52
CA ASP A 193 -19.75 2.64 9.22
C ASP A 193 -20.01 2.41 7.74
N PHE A 194 -19.27 3.12 6.85
CA PHE A 194 -19.36 2.85 5.41
C PHE A 194 -18.78 1.47 5.08
N ILE A 195 -17.64 1.13 5.67
CA ILE A 195 -17.00 -0.20 5.46
C ILE A 195 -17.90 -1.30 5.98
N GLU A 196 -18.52 -1.11 7.15
CA GLU A 196 -19.44 -2.07 7.77
C GLU A 196 -20.66 -2.32 6.88
N ASN A 197 -21.32 -1.27 6.44
CA ASN A 197 -22.48 -1.36 5.55
C ASN A 197 -22.14 -2.04 4.22
N LEU A 198 -21.00 -1.66 3.63
CA LEU A 198 -20.51 -2.28 2.39
C LEU A 198 -20.22 -3.77 2.59
N ALA A 199 -19.54 -4.15 3.66
CA ALA A 199 -19.22 -5.54 3.98
C ALA A 199 -20.47 -6.41 4.13
N GLN A 200 -21.51 -5.88 4.80
CA GLN A 200 -22.81 -6.56 4.95
C GLN A 200 -23.47 -6.80 3.59
N ILE A 201 -23.56 -5.78 2.74
CA ILE A 201 -24.19 -5.92 1.41
C ILE A 201 -23.40 -6.91 0.53
N LEU A 202 -22.07 -6.84 0.57
CA LEU A 202 -21.22 -7.75 -0.19
C LEU A 202 -21.29 -9.19 0.34
N LEU A 203 -21.48 -9.39 1.65
CA LEU A 203 -21.71 -10.71 2.25
C LEU A 203 -22.96 -11.37 1.70
N GLU A 204 -24.08 -10.64 1.63
CA GLU A 204 -25.34 -11.12 1.07
C GLU A 204 -25.24 -11.51 -0.41
N LYS A 205 -24.28 -10.92 -1.13
CA LYS A 205 -24.02 -11.20 -2.54
C LYS A 205 -22.89 -12.20 -2.80
N ASN A 206 -22.31 -12.81 -1.76
CA ASN A 206 -21.14 -13.71 -1.85
C ASN A 206 -19.92 -13.04 -2.52
N ILE A 207 -19.64 -11.79 -2.20
CA ILE A 207 -18.51 -11.03 -2.72
C ILE A 207 -17.51 -10.77 -1.59
N LEU A 208 -16.23 -11.02 -1.84
CA LEU A 208 -15.15 -10.71 -0.89
C LEU A 208 -14.85 -9.22 -0.88
N LEU A 209 -14.65 -8.66 0.30
CA LEU A 209 -14.16 -7.30 0.51
C LEU A 209 -12.71 -7.36 0.97
N PHE A 210 -11.78 -6.87 0.13
CA PHE A 210 -10.39 -6.67 0.52
C PHE A 210 -10.18 -5.22 0.96
N VAL A 211 -9.93 -4.99 2.24
CA VAL A 211 -9.60 -3.68 2.81
C VAL A 211 -8.08 -3.56 2.91
N ASP A 212 -7.51 -2.63 2.17
CA ASP A 212 -6.07 -2.37 2.19
C ASP A 212 -5.74 -1.31 3.25
N HIS A 213 -5.11 -1.75 4.32
CA HIS A 213 -4.66 -0.96 5.46
C HIS A 213 -3.15 -0.71 5.47
N ALA A 214 -2.50 -0.57 4.30
CA ALA A 214 -1.06 -0.32 4.20
C ALA A 214 -0.57 0.93 4.96
N TYR A 215 -1.46 1.85 5.27
CA TYR A 215 -1.14 3.13 5.92
C TYR A 215 -1.93 3.39 7.21
N ILE A 216 -2.61 2.38 7.75
CA ILE A 216 -3.53 2.56 8.89
C ILE A 216 -2.82 3.05 10.15
N GLU A 217 -1.56 2.66 10.36
CA GLU A 217 -0.76 3.08 11.51
C GLU A 217 -0.55 4.61 11.57
N PHE A 218 -0.59 5.30 10.42
CA PHE A 218 -0.48 6.76 10.33
C PHE A 218 -1.81 7.47 10.60
N CYS A 219 -2.89 6.72 10.77
CA CYS A 219 -4.23 7.22 11.07
C CYS A 219 -4.54 7.04 12.56
N SER A 220 -4.49 8.12 13.33
CA SER A 220 -4.72 8.11 14.78
C SER A 220 -6.17 7.88 15.21
N ARG A 221 -7.09 7.72 14.24
CA ARG A 221 -8.54 7.63 14.52
C ARG A 221 -9.03 6.19 14.47
N SER A 222 -9.39 5.63 15.63
CA SER A 222 -9.97 4.29 15.75
C SER A 222 -11.23 4.08 14.89
N SER A 223 -11.99 5.13 14.61
CA SER A 223 -13.18 5.09 13.75
C SER A 223 -12.96 4.70 12.29
N TYR A 224 -11.71 4.45 11.88
CA TYR A 224 -11.37 4.06 10.51
C TYR A 224 -10.74 2.66 10.41
N ASP A 225 -10.54 2.00 11.54
CA ASP A 225 -9.84 0.72 11.58
C ASP A 225 -10.81 -0.45 11.44
N ALA A 226 -10.81 -1.09 10.28
CA ALA A 226 -11.67 -2.24 9.98
C ALA A 226 -11.42 -3.46 10.87
N ARG A 227 -10.32 -3.52 11.65
CA ARG A 227 -10.09 -4.57 12.66
C ARG A 227 -11.22 -4.66 13.68
N GLN A 228 -11.87 -3.54 13.98
CA GLN A 228 -12.94 -3.49 14.97
C GLN A 228 -14.21 -4.25 14.54
N ILE A 229 -14.41 -4.42 13.25
CA ILE A 229 -15.63 -5.03 12.69
C ILE A 229 -15.40 -6.36 11.98
N ILE A 230 -14.14 -6.75 11.70
CA ILE A 230 -13.83 -7.95 10.89
C ILE A 230 -14.44 -9.24 11.47
N HIS A 231 -14.59 -9.34 12.79
CA HIS A 231 -15.20 -10.50 13.44
C HIS A 231 -16.66 -10.74 13.04
N LYS A 232 -17.35 -9.70 12.50
CA LYS A 232 -18.73 -9.76 12.01
C LYS A 232 -18.83 -10.28 10.57
N PHE A 233 -17.76 -10.18 9.77
CA PHE A 233 -17.81 -10.34 8.31
C PHE A 233 -16.85 -11.41 7.80
N PRO A 234 -17.33 -12.67 7.60
CA PRO A 234 -16.50 -13.76 7.08
C PRO A 234 -16.00 -13.53 5.64
N ASN A 235 -16.58 -12.59 4.91
CA ASN A 235 -16.19 -12.17 3.56
C ASN A 235 -15.14 -11.05 3.54
N MET A 236 -14.66 -10.59 4.71
CA MET A 236 -13.68 -9.50 4.79
C MET A 236 -12.26 -10.04 4.90
N ILE A 237 -11.34 -9.43 4.16
CA ILE A 237 -9.89 -9.61 4.25
C ILE A 237 -9.29 -8.23 4.49
N ILE A 238 -8.42 -8.10 5.49
CA ILE A 238 -7.68 -6.84 5.72
C ILE A 238 -6.20 -7.10 5.44
N GLY A 239 -5.64 -6.36 4.49
CA GLY A 239 -4.23 -6.43 4.13
C GLY A 239 -3.37 -5.40 4.87
N TYR A 240 -2.20 -5.81 5.32
CA TYR A 240 -1.22 -4.99 6.05
C TYR A 240 0.18 -5.17 5.49
N THR A 241 1.08 -4.25 5.82
CA THR A 241 2.47 -4.32 5.37
C THR A 241 3.45 -3.79 6.42
N PHE A 242 4.61 -4.42 6.52
CA PHE A 242 5.75 -3.88 7.26
C PHE A 242 6.55 -2.82 6.47
N SER A 243 6.19 -2.57 5.21
CA SER A 243 6.94 -1.69 4.32
C SER A 243 6.85 -0.20 4.66
N LYS A 244 5.81 0.23 5.40
CA LYS A 244 5.51 1.66 5.62
C LYS A 244 5.85 2.09 7.04
N ALA A 245 4.95 1.99 8.00
CA ALA A 245 5.18 2.42 9.38
C ALA A 245 6.33 1.68 10.07
N TYR A 246 6.53 0.41 9.76
CA TYR A 246 7.64 -0.38 10.30
C TYR A 246 8.97 -0.24 9.54
N ALA A 247 9.01 0.57 8.47
CA ALA A 247 10.23 0.87 7.70
C ALA A 247 10.96 -0.33 7.06
N LEU A 248 10.27 -1.44 6.82
CA LEU A 248 10.86 -2.69 6.30
C LEU A 248 10.58 -2.93 4.81
N ALA A 249 10.50 -1.87 3.99
CA ALA A 249 10.15 -1.98 2.57
C ALA A 249 11.05 -2.96 1.81
N GLY A 250 12.37 -2.96 2.08
CA GLY A 250 13.34 -3.85 1.45
C GLY A 250 13.28 -5.30 1.93
N PHE A 251 12.70 -5.57 3.11
CA PHE A 251 12.55 -6.92 3.65
C PHE A 251 11.37 -7.69 3.05
N ARG A 252 10.44 -6.99 2.37
CA ARG A 252 9.31 -7.61 1.68
C ARG A 252 8.46 -8.49 2.58
N VAL A 253 7.88 -7.95 3.65
CA VAL A 253 6.93 -8.66 4.53
C VAL A 253 5.61 -7.92 4.56
N GLY A 254 4.51 -8.66 4.34
CA GLY A 254 3.15 -8.20 4.51
C GLY A 254 2.28 -9.33 5.03
N TYR A 255 1.08 -9.02 5.47
CA TYR A 255 0.18 -10.02 6.03
C TYR A 255 -1.29 -9.67 5.77
N GLY A 256 -2.14 -10.68 5.88
CA GLY A 256 -3.58 -10.55 5.79
C GLY A 256 -4.26 -11.10 7.03
N LEU A 257 -5.30 -10.42 7.49
CA LEU A 257 -6.22 -10.86 8.54
C LEU A 257 -7.54 -11.23 7.90
N MET A 258 -8.11 -12.39 8.23
CA MET A 258 -9.37 -12.88 7.68
C MET A 258 -10.02 -13.93 8.58
N HIS A 259 -11.23 -14.34 8.27
CA HIS A 259 -11.89 -15.47 8.97
C HIS A 259 -11.08 -16.77 8.80
N LYS A 260 -11.03 -17.62 9.84
CA LYS A 260 -10.26 -18.88 9.85
C LYS A 260 -10.55 -19.77 8.65
N GLU A 261 -11.82 -19.96 8.32
CA GLU A 261 -12.20 -20.81 7.18
C GLU A 261 -11.68 -20.26 5.85
N LEU A 262 -11.67 -18.93 5.69
CA LEU A 262 -11.12 -18.29 4.50
C LEU A 262 -9.60 -18.43 4.47
N LYS A 263 -8.93 -18.26 5.64
CA LYS A 263 -7.48 -18.51 5.80
C LYS A 263 -7.11 -19.94 5.42
N ASP A 264 -7.87 -20.93 5.85
CA ASP A 264 -7.59 -22.34 5.54
C ASP A 264 -7.71 -22.62 4.04
N LYS A 265 -8.70 -22.01 3.36
CA LYS A 265 -8.79 -22.04 1.89
C LYS A 265 -7.64 -21.30 1.22
N TYR A 266 -7.23 -20.14 1.75
CA TYR A 266 -6.07 -19.41 1.24
C TYR A 266 -4.79 -20.25 1.34
N LEU A 267 -4.52 -20.88 2.48
CA LEU A 267 -3.29 -21.65 2.71
C LEU A 267 -3.25 -22.98 1.94
N SER A 268 -4.41 -23.58 1.63
CA SER A 268 -4.47 -24.89 0.95
C SER A 268 -3.76 -24.91 -0.42
N LEU A 269 -3.65 -23.77 -1.08
CA LEU A 269 -3.02 -23.61 -2.41
C LEU A 269 -1.90 -22.55 -2.39
N ASN A 270 -1.50 -22.08 -1.21
CA ASN A 270 -0.47 -21.06 -1.10
C ASN A 270 0.92 -21.62 -1.33
N THR A 271 1.78 -20.84 -1.98
CA THR A 271 3.20 -21.18 -2.11
C THR A 271 3.86 -21.17 -0.72
N PRO A 272 4.53 -22.26 -0.30
CA PRO A 272 5.25 -22.27 0.97
C PRO A 272 6.57 -21.46 0.88
N PHE A 273 7.14 -21.12 2.03
CA PHE A 273 8.45 -20.47 2.15
C PHE A 273 8.58 -19.11 1.44
N LEU A 274 7.53 -18.30 1.45
CA LEU A 274 7.49 -17.02 0.73
C LEU A 274 8.48 -15.99 1.25
N CYS A 275 8.69 -15.94 2.56
CA CYS A 275 9.56 -14.94 3.19
C CYS A 275 10.88 -15.55 3.62
N SER A 276 11.96 -14.78 3.48
CA SER A 276 13.27 -15.21 3.97
C SER A 276 13.35 -15.15 5.49
N ARG A 277 14.17 -16.01 6.08
CA ARG A 277 14.41 -16.05 7.53
C ARG A 277 14.81 -14.69 8.11
N PRO A 278 15.76 -13.92 7.53
CA PRO A 278 16.09 -12.59 8.01
C PRO A 278 14.89 -11.60 7.93
N SER A 279 14.04 -11.73 6.91
CA SER A 279 12.86 -10.88 6.77
C SER A 279 11.83 -11.15 7.87
N LEU A 280 11.59 -12.41 8.20
CA LEU A 280 10.68 -12.82 9.28
C LEU A 280 11.19 -12.36 10.64
N ALA A 281 12.48 -12.55 10.91
CA ALA A 281 13.14 -12.11 12.16
C ALA A 281 13.07 -10.58 12.33
N ALA A 282 13.31 -9.83 11.24
CA ALA A 282 13.18 -8.37 11.24
C ALA A 282 11.74 -7.93 11.54
N ALA A 283 10.75 -8.55 10.90
CA ALA A 283 9.34 -8.21 11.09
C ALA A 283 8.86 -8.48 12.53
N GLN A 284 9.22 -9.64 13.10
CA GLN A 284 8.91 -9.97 14.50
C GLN A 284 9.50 -8.97 15.50
N SER A 285 10.74 -8.51 15.25
CA SER A 285 11.41 -7.57 16.15
C SER A 285 10.92 -6.15 15.96
N ALA A 286 10.57 -5.75 14.72
CA ALA A 286 9.95 -4.45 14.46
C ALA A 286 8.57 -4.32 15.15
N LEU A 287 7.80 -5.43 15.19
CA LEU A 287 6.50 -5.46 15.87
C LEU A 287 6.62 -5.21 17.38
N LYS A 288 7.75 -5.61 17.98
CA LYS A 288 8.07 -5.42 19.41
C LYS A 288 8.65 -4.04 19.73
N ASP A 289 9.25 -3.38 18.73
CA ASP A 289 9.91 -2.08 18.92
C ASP A 289 8.90 -0.92 18.79
N LYS A 290 8.05 -0.81 19.80
CA LYS A 290 7.02 0.21 19.86
C LYS A 290 7.61 1.63 19.91
N GLU A 291 8.80 1.80 20.49
CA GLU A 291 9.47 3.11 20.60
C GLU A 291 9.88 3.61 19.21
N HIS A 292 10.49 2.75 18.38
CA HIS A 292 10.86 3.13 17.01
C HIS A 292 9.65 3.41 16.14
N LEU A 293 8.60 2.58 16.23
CA LEU A 293 7.33 2.83 15.54
C LEU A 293 6.76 4.20 15.94
N GLN A 294 6.68 4.49 17.23
CA GLN A 294 6.15 5.76 17.73
C GLN A 294 6.97 6.96 17.21
N LYS A 295 8.30 6.86 17.17
CA LYS A 295 9.17 7.89 16.58
C LYS A 295 8.83 8.18 15.11
N ILE A 296 8.50 7.16 14.33
CA ILE A 296 8.09 7.32 12.92
C ILE A 296 6.72 8.01 12.85
N LEU A 297 5.77 7.60 13.68
CA LEU A 297 4.43 8.18 13.72
C LEU A 297 4.47 9.65 14.18
N ASP A 298 5.22 9.97 15.23
CA ASP A 298 5.40 11.34 15.74
C ASP A 298 6.02 12.27 14.69
N ASN A 299 7.03 11.78 13.96
CA ASN A 299 7.61 12.54 12.86
C ASN A 299 6.58 12.83 11.76
N ASN A 300 5.78 11.84 11.41
CA ASN A 300 4.75 11.99 10.39
C ASN A 300 3.64 12.97 10.84
N ASP A 301 3.16 12.84 12.07
CA ASP A 301 2.08 13.68 12.62
C ASP A 301 2.51 15.14 12.75
N ARG A 302 3.79 15.40 13.07
CA ARG A 302 4.37 16.74 13.08
C ARG A 302 4.55 17.30 11.67
N ASN A 303 5.11 16.53 10.75
CA ASN A 303 5.61 17.04 9.46
C ASN A 303 4.56 17.00 8.34
N ARG A 304 3.56 16.11 8.40
CA ARG A 304 2.49 16.08 7.39
C ARG A 304 1.69 17.40 7.33
N PRO A 305 1.21 17.97 8.45
CA PRO A 305 0.52 19.27 8.41
C PRO A 305 1.41 20.42 7.93
N LEU A 306 2.70 20.39 8.28
CA LEU A 306 3.67 21.40 7.82
C LEU A 306 3.90 21.31 6.30
N LEU A 307 3.98 20.09 5.75
CA LEU A 307 4.08 19.88 4.30
C LEU A 307 2.82 20.37 3.58
N ILE A 308 1.63 20.04 4.08
CA ILE A 308 0.35 20.51 3.53
C ILE A 308 0.33 22.03 3.49
N LYS A 309 0.59 22.67 4.65
CA LYS A 309 0.61 24.13 4.73
C LYS A 309 1.65 24.76 3.82
N GLY A 310 2.88 24.25 3.81
CA GLY A 310 3.95 24.78 2.96
C GLY A 310 3.61 24.70 1.47
N LEU A 311 2.96 23.62 1.02
CA LEU A 311 2.49 23.48 -0.35
C LEU A 311 1.36 24.48 -0.68
N GLN A 312 0.41 24.68 0.25
CA GLN A 312 -0.65 25.68 0.09
C GLN A 312 -0.09 27.11 0.01
N ASP A 313 0.87 27.45 0.87
CA ASP A 313 1.53 28.76 0.88
C ASP A 313 2.30 29.03 -0.43
N LEU A 314 2.72 27.98 -1.15
CA LEU A 314 3.33 28.04 -2.49
C LEU A 314 2.30 28.04 -3.63
N GLY A 315 1.00 28.04 -3.33
CA GLY A 315 -0.06 28.08 -4.33
C GLY A 315 -0.40 26.73 -4.98
N TYR A 316 0.08 25.63 -4.41
CA TYR A 316 -0.29 24.29 -4.88
C TYR A 316 -1.70 23.93 -4.42
N LYS A 317 -2.42 23.19 -5.24
CA LYS A 317 -3.64 22.51 -4.82
C LYS A 317 -3.23 21.25 -4.06
N VAL A 318 -3.71 21.09 -2.82
CA VAL A 318 -3.26 20.04 -1.91
C VAL A 318 -4.42 19.14 -1.53
N TYR A 319 -4.14 17.83 -1.39
CA TYR A 319 -5.10 16.84 -0.97
C TYR A 319 -4.95 16.54 0.51
N GLN A 320 -6.10 16.37 1.19
CA GLN A 320 -6.13 15.91 2.59
C GLN A 320 -5.52 14.51 2.68
N SER A 321 -4.60 14.32 3.62
CA SER A 321 -3.94 13.02 3.79
C SER A 321 -3.94 12.57 5.24
N TYR A 322 -4.19 11.27 5.42
CA TYR A 322 -4.08 10.51 6.67
C TYR A 322 -2.97 9.46 6.60
N SER A 323 -2.08 9.60 5.63
CA SER A 323 -0.96 8.69 5.35
C SER A 323 0.40 9.35 5.66
N ASN A 324 1.47 8.68 5.27
CA ASN A 324 2.84 9.23 5.32
C ASN A 324 3.27 9.94 4.01
N PHE A 325 2.32 10.48 3.27
CA PHE A 325 2.56 11.23 2.04
C PHE A 325 1.48 12.27 1.81
N VAL A 326 1.73 13.22 0.94
CA VAL A 326 0.77 14.23 0.49
C VAL A 326 0.71 14.21 -1.04
N LEU A 327 -0.51 14.14 -1.59
CA LEU A 327 -0.75 14.37 -3.01
C LEU A 327 -0.95 15.86 -3.24
N THR A 328 -0.33 16.40 -4.28
CA THR A 328 -0.41 17.82 -4.63
C THR A 328 -0.47 18.03 -6.13
N GLU A 329 -1.03 19.15 -6.56
CA GLU A 329 -1.10 19.56 -7.95
C GLU A 329 -0.44 20.94 -8.12
N HIS A 330 0.55 21.02 -9.02
CA HIS A 330 1.20 22.28 -9.34
C HIS A 330 0.23 23.16 -10.16
N PRO A 331 0.14 24.48 -9.91
CA PRO A 331 -0.81 25.35 -10.59
C PRO A 331 -0.63 25.38 -12.13
N SER A 332 0.61 25.30 -12.62
CA SER A 332 0.90 25.43 -14.05
C SER A 332 1.73 24.31 -14.65
N LYS A 333 2.75 23.76 -13.94
CA LYS A 333 3.68 22.76 -14.48
C LYS A 333 3.10 21.36 -14.49
N SER A 334 3.56 20.55 -15.43
CA SER A 334 3.26 19.12 -15.40
C SER A 334 3.97 18.41 -14.27
N SER A 335 3.43 17.27 -13.82
CA SER A 335 4.11 16.44 -12.80
C SER A 335 5.47 15.91 -13.26
N ASN A 336 5.66 15.70 -14.56
CA ASN A 336 6.96 15.30 -15.11
C ASN A 336 7.99 16.42 -14.98
N ASP A 337 7.61 17.66 -15.32
CA ASP A 337 8.51 18.81 -15.21
C ASP A 337 8.87 19.06 -13.75
N LEU A 338 7.90 18.90 -12.84
CA LEU A 338 8.13 19.02 -11.40
C LEU A 338 9.10 17.95 -10.88
N VAL A 339 8.88 16.68 -11.27
CA VAL A 339 9.76 15.56 -10.89
C VAL A 339 11.18 15.78 -11.44
N GLU A 340 11.31 16.19 -12.70
CA GLU A 340 12.61 16.44 -13.32
C GLU A 340 13.37 17.59 -12.65
N HIS A 341 12.65 18.69 -12.37
CA HIS A 341 13.21 19.82 -11.64
C HIS A 341 13.78 19.38 -10.28
N LEU A 342 12.98 18.67 -9.48
CA LEU A 342 13.42 18.21 -8.17
C LEU A 342 14.54 17.16 -8.25
N MET A 343 14.52 16.26 -9.24
CA MET A 343 15.63 15.31 -9.45
C MET A 343 16.94 16.01 -9.77
N SER A 344 16.91 17.09 -10.56
CA SER A 344 18.10 17.91 -10.84
C SER A 344 18.66 18.60 -9.59
N ARG A 345 17.89 18.61 -8.49
CA ARG A 345 18.26 19.12 -7.16
C ARG A 345 18.51 17.99 -6.14
N GLY A 346 18.62 16.75 -6.64
CA GLY A 346 18.83 15.58 -5.79
C GLY A 346 17.60 15.15 -4.98
N ILE A 347 16.38 15.50 -5.40
CA ILE A 347 15.14 15.14 -4.69
C ILE A 347 14.26 14.31 -5.60
N ILE A 348 13.91 13.10 -5.18
CA ILE A 348 13.07 12.16 -5.94
C ILE A 348 11.66 12.16 -5.34
N ILE A 349 10.66 12.59 -6.12
CA ILE A 349 9.23 12.49 -5.81
C ILE A 349 8.51 11.64 -6.87
N ARG A 350 7.21 11.40 -6.72
CA ARG A 350 6.43 10.56 -7.62
C ARG A 350 5.39 11.34 -8.41
N ALA A 351 5.47 11.33 -9.75
CA ALA A 351 4.37 11.77 -10.61
C ALA A 351 3.19 10.79 -10.52
N ILE A 352 1.97 11.30 -10.38
CA ILE A 352 0.72 10.52 -10.25
C ILE A 352 -0.25 10.91 -11.37
N LYS A 353 0.05 10.49 -12.59
CA LYS A 353 -0.75 10.83 -13.77
C LYS A 353 -2.16 10.25 -13.78
N THR A 354 -2.43 9.24 -12.94
CA THR A 354 -3.75 8.61 -12.82
C THR A 354 -4.82 9.53 -12.23
N VAL A 355 -4.42 10.61 -11.56
CA VAL A 355 -5.33 11.66 -11.09
C VAL A 355 -5.48 12.75 -12.17
N ASN A 356 -4.37 13.41 -12.50
CA ASN A 356 -4.26 14.31 -13.64
C ASN A 356 -2.77 14.56 -13.99
N PRO A 357 -2.44 15.17 -15.14
CA PRO A 357 -1.06 15.35 -15.58
C PRO A 357 -0.19 16.26 -14.70
N LYS A 358 -0.78 17.01 -13.76
CA LYS A 358 -0.06 17.95 -12.88
C LYS A 358 0.17 17.42 -11.46
N THR A 359 -0.41 16.25 -11.11
CA THR A 359 -0.32 15.73 -9.75
C THR A 359 0.97 14.99 -9.47
N ALA A 360 1.56 15.29 -8.32
CA ALA A 360 2.70 14.58 -7.76
C ALA A 360 2.41 14.19 -6.31
N ARG A 361 3.03 13.09 -5.86
CA ARG A 361 2.96 12.63 -4.48
C ARG A 361 4.32 12.75 -3.83
N ILE A 362 4.33 13.34 -2.62
CA ILE A 362 5.54 13.61 -1.83
C ILE A 362 5.41 12.85 -0.52
N THR A 363 6.36 11.99 -0.22
CA THR A 363 6.45 11.30 1.08
C THR A 363 6.82 12.31 2.17
N VAL A 364 6.25 12.17 3.37
CA VAL A 364 6.57 13.01 4.52
C VAL A 364 7.97 12.64 5.03
N GLY A 365 8.89 13.60 4.98
CA GLY A 365 10.26 13.46 5.48
C GLY A 365 10.46 13.99 6.89
N THR A 366 11.71 14.09 7.31
CA THR A 366 12.14 14.79 8.54
C THR A 366 12.03 16.30 8.39
N ASP A 367 12.21 17.04 9.49
CA ASP A 367 12.13 18.51 9.51
C ASP A 367 13.10 19.15 8.49
N SER A 368 14.34 18.65 8.41
CA SER A 368 15.35 19.16 7.47
C SER A 368 15.05 18.79 6.02
N GLU A 369 14.53 17.59 5.78
CA GLU A 369 14.13 17.13 4.44
C GLU A 369 12.90 17.90 3.94
N LEU A 370 11.94 18.17 4.83
CA LEU A 370 10.79 19.00 4.53
C LEU A 370 11.19 20.43 4.15
N ALA A 371 12.08 21.06 4.93
CA ALA A 371 12.59 22.40 4.65
C ALA A 371 13.27 22.45 3.27
N ARG A 372 14.11 21.46 2.93
CA ARG A 372 14.76 21.35 1.63
C ARG A 372 13.75 21.20 0.48
N VAL A 373 12.76 20.32 0.62
CA VAL A 373 11.74 20.11 -0.41
C VAL A 373 10.96 21.39 -0.66
N LEU A 374 10.46 22.06 0.40
CA LEU A 374 9.69 23.30 0.27
C LEU A 374 10.50 24.45 -0.31
N LEU A 375 11.82 24.49 -0.06
CA LEU A 375 12.72 25.48 -0.68
C LEU A 375 12.80 25.25 -2.19
N GLU A 376 13.01 24.01 -2.64
CA GLU A 376 13.17 23.66 -4.05
C GLU A 376 11.84 23.64 -4.84
N LEU A 377 10.71 23.70 -4.16
CA LEU A 377 9.39 23.84 -4.77
C LEU A 377 8.98 25.30 -5.06
N LYS A 378 9.81 26.29 -4.70
CA LYS A 378 9.59 27.71 -5.04
C LYS A 378 10.00 28.01 -6.49
N ILE A 379 9.20 27.52 -7.48
CA ILE A 379 9.53 27.53 -8.91
C ILE A 379 8.45 28.15 -9.78
#